data_04067d159fce35a3c5893361f7c80d3b
#
_entry.id   04067d159fce35a3c5893361f7c80d3b
#
_cell.length_a   1.000
_cell.length_b   1.000
_cell.length_c   1.000
_cell.angle_alpha   90.00
_cell.angle_beta   90.00
_cell.angle_gamma   90.00
#
_symmetry.space_group_name_H-M   'P 1'
#
loop_
_entity.id
_entity.type
_entity.pdbx_description
1 polymer ?
#
loop_
_entity_poly.entity_id
_entity_poly.type
_entity_poly.pdbx_seq_one_letter_code
_entity_poly.pdbx_strand_id
1 'polypeptide(L)'
;MSATATGPRIIARQRPSSEAADARPSLLGRLAPGAVEAASGVLVALGFTWICTFIKVNPMQRVGQVSGLAALQLRFILAFVVLALLWWAASRWFSRPLALRTAAASLSGLATGLYAGGVAVALRGTVWPLNAKRGDSGQLQQWTGDILEGRPISSVYPPLFPHLLARWTDLLYPGQPGLGLKMLGLVLIALTGPAVYLAWRLLLPPLWALAIGVVPVFPIVHAAKPYVDVVLLVLIPVLARFTTSLLRSTGKSVRTALFTGAAYGLALALLFLWYSGWFVWSAPGMLAVMVVTLAKVRRRGKDAVLRAAALLGATAAVFLLVAGVYLQRLLAGSDTPDTYMYFDTNVDPAYFAMWQGDSPGVIANGAWPLPGELGGVGVFVLLLIVGVGAALWLGAALPVVQVAAFCMLGAFLMRYWFASHMERDQLVQLYPRTSAELLYCGIVLFGMACYLLSRKFATREGTGTAESSGRAVATPALRTGGAVLCALAFFFSMAGSSTVDRFMPANQGSWGSFAWFAHTTPLPDGKCPKFAPEGKCG
;
A
#
# COMPACT_ATOMS: atom_id res chain seq x y z
N MET A 1 -82.52 5.11 -7.22
CA MET A 1 -81.50 4.19 -6.65
C MET A 1 -80.24 4.96 -6.52
N SER A 2 -79.92 5.38 -5.29
CA SER A 2 -78.87 6.32 -4.95
C SER A 2 -77.57 5.52 -4.58
N ALA A 3 -76.46 5.71 -5.30
CA ALA A 3 -75.17 5.09 -5.03
C ALA A 3 -74.32 6.09 -4.24
N THR A 4 -74.07 5.76 -2.98
CA THR A 4 -73.17 6.49 -2.07
C THR A 4 -71.73 6.17 -2.41
N ALA A 5 -70.96 7.17 -2.84
CA ALA A 5 -69.53 7.11 -3.06
C ALA A 5 -68.79 7.25 -1.71
N THR A 6 -68.12 6.21 -1.27
CA THR A 6 -67.18 6.22 -0.15
C THR A 6 -65.80 6.68 -0.63
N GLY A 7 -65.40 7.91 -0.29
CA GLY A 7 -64.05 8.44 -0.55
C GLY A 7 -62.99 7.81 0.34
N PRO A 8 -61.72 7.72 -0.10
CA PRO A 8 -60.65 7.12 0.66
C PRO A 8 -60.23 7.99 1.87
N ARG A 9 -60.24 7.41 3.07
CA ARG A 9 -59.72 8.01 4.30
C ARG A 9 -58.19 8.24 4.15
N ILE A 10 -57.80 9.51 4.16
CA ILE A 10 -56.41 9.93 4.31
C ILE A 10 -55.98 9.58 5.73
N ILE A 11 -55.14 8.55 5.90
CA ILE A 11 -54.46 8.25 7.15
C ILE A 11 -53.41 9.34 7.34
N ALA A 12 -53.66 10.26 8.27
CA ALA A 12 -52.68 11.25 8.71
C ALA A 12 -51.45 10.53 9.27
N ARG A 13 -50.32 10.61 8.54
CA ARG A 13 -49.02 10.20 9.08
C ARG A 13 -48.71 11.04 10.31
N GLN A 14 -48.75 10.44 11.49
CA GLN A 14 -48.23 11.04 12.72
C GLN A 14 -46.76 11.39 12.45
N ARG A 15 -46.41 12.66 12.49
CA ARG A 15 -45.02 13.14 12.56
C ARG A 15 -44.43 12.61 13.86
N PRO A 16 -43.27 11.91 13.83
CA PRO A 16 -42.58 11.59 15.06
C PRO A 16 -42.20 12.90 15.76
N SER A 17 -42.44 12.95 17.07
CA SER A 17 -42.12 14.06 17.95
C SER A 17 -40.66 14.52 17.78
N SER A 18 -40.48 15.82 17.58
CA SER A 18 -39.21 16.50 17.25
C SER A 18 -38.18 16.54 18.40
N GLU A 19 -38.40 15.86 19.53
CA GLU A 19 -37.51 15.94 20.70
C GLU A 19 -36.39 14.92 20.75
N ALA A 20 -36.30 13.95 19.83
CA ALA A 20 -35.22 12.96 19.80
C ALA A 20 -34.13 13.25 18.74
N ALA A 21 -34.14 14.41 18.08
CA ALA A 21 -33.42 14.62 16.82
C ALA A 21 -32.13 15.45 16.86
N ASP A 22 -31.60 15.89 18.00
CA ASP A 22 -30.45 16.82 17.99
C ASP A 22 -29.25 16.50 18.92
N ALA A 23 -29.04 15.27 19.28
CA ALA A 23 -27.72 14.89 19.82
C ALA A 23 -26.75 14.60 18.66
N ARG A 24 -26.17 15.64 18.04
CA ARG A 24 -25.04 15.47 17.10
C ARG A 24 -23.93 14.72 17.85
N PRO A 25 -23.50 13.53 17.35
CA PRO A 25 -22.45 12.80 18.04
C PRO A 25 -21.22 13.70 18.17
N SER A 26 -20.65 13.78 19.38
CA SER A 26 -19.44 14.54 19.68
C SER A 26 -18.31 14.19 18.68
N LEU A 27 -17.38 15.11 18.42
CA LEU A 27 -16.20 14.86 17.57
C LEU A 27 -15.47 13.59 18.00
N LEU A 28 -15.33 13.35 19.31
CA LEU A 28 -14.75 12.14 19.88
C LEU A 28 -15.53 10.89 19.49
N GLY A 29 -16.88 10.92 19.53
CA GLY A 29 -17.71 9.78 19.12
C GLY A 29 -17.61 9.45 17.63
N ARG A 30 -17.23 10.41 16.77
CA ARG A 30 -16.99 10.17 15.33
C ARG A 30 -15.59 9.65 15.04
N LEU A 31 -14.57 10.03 15.81
CA LEU A 31 -13.17 9.66 15.62
C LEU A 31 -12.82 8.32 16.29
N ALA A 32 -13.48 8.00 17.41
CA ALA A 32 -13.18 6.80 18.21
C ALA A 32 -13.18 5.48 17.40
N PRO A 33 -14.16 5.20 16.50
CA PRO A 33 -14.14 3.95 15.73
C PRO A 33 -12.95 3.85 14.76
N GLY A 34 -12.53 4.98 14.16
CA GLY A 34 -11.36 5.02 13.27
C GLY A 34 -10.05 4.87 14.02
N ALA A 35 -9.94 5.46 15.21
CA ALA A 35 -8.77 5.33 16.06
C ALA A 35 -8.60 3.89 16.59
N VAL A 36 -9.70 3.24 17.00
CA VAL A 36 -9.68 1.82 17.40
C VAL A 36 -9.29 0.91 16.23
N GLU A 37 -9.84 1.17 15.04
CA GLU A 37 -9.49 0.47 13.79
C GLU A 37 -7.98 0.59 13.50
N ALA A 38 -7.43 1.81 13.55
CA ALA A 38 -6.01 2.05 13.33
C ALA A 38 -5.11 1.40 14.40
N ALA A 39 -5.46 1.60 15.68
CA ALA A 39 -4.70 1.06 16.80
C ALA A 39 -4.65 -0.48 16.76
N SER A 40 -5.76 -1.15 16.42
CA SER A 40 -5.80 -2.60 16.34
C SER A 40 -4.85 -3.15 15.27
N GLY A 41 -4.80 -2.52 14.08
CA GLY A 41 -3.86 -2.90 13.03
C GLY A 41 -2.40 -2.71 13.44
N VAL A 42 -2.07 -1.55 13.98
CA VAL A 42 -0.71 -1.21 14.43
C VAL A 42 -0.23 -2.14 15.56
N LEU A 43 -1.05 -2.33 16.59
CA LEU A 43 -0.69 -3.19 17.74
C LEU A 43 -0.45 -4.64 17.31
N VAL A 44 -1.31 -5.18 16.43
CA VAL A 44 -1.13 -6.55 15.92
C VAL A 44 0.13 -6.64 15.06
N ALA A 45 0.38 -5.66 14.17
CA ALA A 45 1.57 -5.65 13.32
C ALA A 45 2.87 -5.66 14.13
N LEU A 46 3.00 -4.72 15.06
CA LEU A 46 4.20 -4.56 15.88
C LEU A 46 4.34 -5.70 16.89
N GLY A 47 3.24 -6.10 17.55
CA GLY A 47 3.24 -7.20 18.52
C GLY A 47 3.62 -8.53 17.87
N PHE A 48 3.05 -8.84 16.69
CA PHE A 48 3.40 -10.05 15.98
C PHE A 48 4.86 -10.03 15.49
N THR A 49 5.32 -8.91 14.94
CA THR A 49 6.73 -8.75 14.54
C THR A 49 7.67 -8.96 15.72
N TRP A 50 7.35 -8.34 16.87
CA TRP A 50 8.12 -8.51 18.10
C TRP A 50 8.19 -9.97 18.55
N ILE A 51 7.06 -10.69 18.58
CA ILE A 51 7.03 -12.14 18.93
C ILE A 51 7.92 -12.96 17.96
N CYS A 52 8.00 -12.57 16.68
CA CYS A 52 8.83 -13.28 15.69
C CYS A 52 10.33 -13.06 15.91
N THR A 53 10.76 -11.97 16.55
CA THR A 53 12.18 -11.76 16.88
C THR A 53 12.74 -12.81 17.83
N PHE A 54 11.90 -13.54 18.57
CA PHE A 54 12.28 -14.63 19.48
C PHE A 54 12.47 -15.98 18.77
N ILE A 55 12.28 -16.08 17.46
CA ILE A 55 12.57 -17.32 16.70
C ILE A 55 14.08 -17.55 16.69
N LYS A 56 14.55 -18.65 17.30
CA LYS A 56 15.97 -18.97 17.50
C LYS A 56 16.43 -20.01 16.47
N VAL A 57 16.89 -19.56 15.31
CA VAL A 57 17.41 -20.41 14.23
C VAL A 57 18.71 -19.82 13.66
N ASN A 58 19.48 -20.63 12.98
CA ASN A 58 20.58 -20.17 12.13
C ASN A 58 20.06 -19.99 10.68
N PRO A 59 19.84 -18.75 10.20
CA PRO A 59 19.28 -18.53 8.88
C PRO A 59 20.26 -18.81 7.73
N MET A 60 21.56 -18.97 8.03
CA MET A 60 22.58 -19.28 7.02
C MET A 60 22.59 -20.75 6.62
N GLN A 61 21.89 -21.61 7.36
CA GLN A 61 21.74 -23.04 7.06
C GLN A 61 20.34 -23.31 6.53
N ARG A 62 20.20 -24.13 5.47
CA ARG A 62 18.90 -24.46 4.87
C ARG A 62 17.91 -25.04 5.87
N VAL A 63 18.37 -25.92 6.77
CA VAL A 63 17.51 -26.49 7.84
C VAL A 63 17.01 -25.38 8.78
N GLY A 64 17.86 -24.40 9.10
CA GLY A 64 17.48 -23.26 9.92
C GLY A 64 16.48 -22.34 9.21
N GLN A 65 16.61 -22.14 7.90
CA GLN A 65 15.63 -21.40 7.08
C GLN A 65 14.26 -22.07 7.12
N VAL A 66 14.20 -23.35 6.81
CA VAL A 66 12.94 -24.14 6.83
C VAL A 66 12.31 -24.11 8.22
N SER A 67 13.11 -24.35 9.28
CA SER A 67 12.61 -24.29 10.66
C SER A 67 12.12 -22.90 11.05
N GLY A 68 12.81 -21.85 10.60
CA GLY A 68 12.42 -20.46 10.83
C GLY A 68 11.10 -20.10 10.16
N LEU A 69 10.94 -20.50 8.90
CA LEU A 69 9.69 -20.30 8.15
C LEU A 69 8.53 -21.08 8.75
N ALA A 70 8.75 -22.35 9.13
CA ALA A 70 7.74 -23.16 9.79
C ALA A 70 7.31 -22.57 11.15
N ALA A 71 8.27 -22.11 11.96
CA ALA A 71 7.99 -21.46 13.23
C ALA A 71 7.24 -20.13 13.06
N LEU A 72 7.52 -19.38 12.00
CA LEU A 72 6.83 -18.16 11.63
C LEU A 72 5.37 -18.45 11.25
N GLN A 73 5.14 -19.47 10.41
CA GLN A 73 3.81 -19.91 9.99
C GLN A 73 2.98 -20.39 11.18
N LEU A 74 3.57 -21.20 12.05
CA LEU A 74 2.87 -21.67 13.25
C LEU A 74 2.40 -20.48 14.12
N ARG A 75 3.27 -19.48 14.33
CA ARG A 75 2.90 -18.27 15.08
C ARG A 75 1.78 -17.50 14.39
N PHE A 76 1.82 -17.40 13.06
CA PHE A 76 0.75 -16.74 12.30
C PHE A 76 -0.60 -17.43 12.50
N ILE A 77 -0.64 -18.77 12.36
CA ILE A 77 -1.86 -19.55 12.55
C ILE A 77 -2.40 -19.37 13.98
N LEU A 78 -1.53 -19.50 14.99
CA LEU A 78 -1.92 -19.34 16.39
C LEU A 78 -2.44 -17.91 16.67
N ALA A 79 -1.73 -16.88 16.18
CA ALA A 79 -2.16 -15.50 16.33
C ALA A 79 -3.50 -15.25 15.62
N PHE A 80 -3.71 -15.80 14.43
CA PHE A 80 -4.97 -15.68 13.71
C PHE A 80 -6.11 -16.35 14.47
N VAL A 81 -5.90 -17.56 15.03
CA VAL A 81 -6.92 -18.25 15.84
C VAL A 81 -7.27 -17.45 17.08
N VAL A 82 -6.26 -16.95 17.81
CA VAL A 82 -6.49 -16.09 19.00
C VAL A 82 -7.29 -14.84 18.62
N LEU A 83 -6.88 -14.14 17.55
CA LEU A 83 -7.61 -12.97 17.07
C LEU A 83 -9.05 -13.34 16.65
N ALA A 84 -9.26 -14.43 15.94
CA ALA A 84 -10.59 -14.89 15.54
C ALA A 84 -11.50 -15.16 16.76
N LEU A 85 -10.96 -15.78 17.81
CA LEU A 85 -11.68 -16.02 19.07
C LEU A 85 -11.99 -14.68 19.78
N LEU A 86 -11.04 -13.76 19.83
CA LEU A 86 -11.26 -12.42 20.40
C LEU A 86 -12.32 -11.65 19.63
N TRP A 87 -12.33 -11.69 18.31
CA TRP A 87 -13.35 -11.05 17.48
C TRP A 87 -14.73 -11.70 17.66
N TRP A 88 -14.77 -13.03 17.74
CA TRP A 88 -16.01 -13.74 18.02
C TRP A 88 -16.59 -13.34 19.38
N ALA A 89 -15.77 -13.29 20.42
CA ALA A 89 -16.17 -12.82 21.73
C ALA A 89 -16.61 -11.35 21.72
N ALA A 90 -15.78 -10.48 21.11
CA ALA A 90 -16.05 -9.05 21.01
C ALA A 90 -17.32 -8.74 20.19
N SER A 91 -17.65 -9.55 19.19
CA SER A 91 -18.88 -9.39 18.39
C SER A 91 -20.17 -9.55 19.21
N ARG A 92 -20.10 -10.09 20.43
CA ARG A 92 -21.23 -10.20 21.37
C ARG A 92 -21.46 -8.92 22.16
N TRP A 93 -20.40 -8.10 22.38
CA TRP A 93 -20.45 -6.90 23.20
C TRP A 93 -20.36 -5.61 22.39
N PHE A 94 -19.70 -5.65 21.23
CA PHE A 94 -19.56 -4.49 20.35
C PHE A 94 -20.49 -4.57 19.14
N SER A 95 -20.70 -3.40 18.51
CA SER A 95 -21.44 -3.36 17.26
C SER A 95 -20.73 -4.18 16.17
N ARG A 96 -21.48 -5.01 15.45
CA ARG A 96 -20.96 -5.86 14.37
C ARG A 96 -20.10 -5.12 13.34
N PRO A 97 -20.45 -3.87 12.92
CA PRO A 97 -19.61 -3.09 12.01
C PRO A 97 -18.23 -2.74 12.60
N LEU A 98 -18.14 -2.45 13.89
CA LEU A 98 -16.86 -2.16 14.54
C LEU A 98 -16.00 -3.43 14.64
N ALA A 99 -16.59 -4.54 15.03
CA ALA A 99 -15.89 -5.82 15.09
C ALA A 99 -15.30 -6.23 13.73
N LEU A 100 -16.03 -6.03 12.62
CA LEU A 100 -15.51 -6.31 11.28
C LEU A 100 -14.38 -5.37 10.88
N ARG A 101 -14.46 -4.08 11.24
CA ARG A 101 -13.40 -3.09 10.99
C ARG A 101 -12.11 -3.45 11.70
N THR A 102 -12.21 -3.73 13.00
CA THR A 102 -11.05 -4.12 13.82
C THR A 102 -10.47 -5.45 13.38
N ALA A 103 -11.31 -6.43 12.99
CA ALA A 103 -10.87 -7.70 12.43
C ALA A 103 -10.04 -7.51 11.15
N ALA A 104 -10.55 -6.72 10.19
CA ALA A 104 -9.86 -6.45 8.93
C ALA A 104 -8.55 -5.67 9.17
N ALA A 105 -8.55 -4.67 10.05
CA ALA A 105 -7.36 -3.92 10.42
C ALA A 105 -6.31 -4.81 11.11
N SER A 106 -6.71 -5.65 12.05
CA SER A 106 -5.81 -6.60 12.71
C SER A 106 -5.22 -7.62 11.74
N LEU A 107 -6.03 -8.11 10.77
CA LEU A 107 -5.53 -9.03 9.76
C LEU A 107 -4.54 -8.34 8.80
N SER A 108 -4.74 -7.05 8.48
CA SER A 108 -3.75 -6.29 7.72
C SER A 108 -2.41 -6.17 8.46
N GLY A 109 -2.45 -5.93 9.77
CA GLY A 109 -1.27 -5.89 10.62
C GLY A 109 -0.60 -7.26 10.78
N LEU A 110 -1.39 -8.33 10.91
CA LEU A 110 -0.87 -9.69 11.01
C LEU A 110 -0.16 -10.11 9.71
N ALA A 111 -0.73 -9.75 8.55
CA ALA A 111 -0.17 -10.04 7.22
C ALA A 111 1.22 -9.42 7.02
N THR A 112 1.37 -8.14 7.32
CA THR A 112 2.68 -7.46 7.18
C THR A 112 3.59 -7.67 8.37
N GLY A 113 3.06 -8.00 9.53
CA GLY A 113 3.82 -8.52 10.66
C GLY A 113 4.48 -9.87 10.34
N LEU A 114 3.82 -10.75 9.58
CA LEU A 114 4.40 -11.99 9.05
C LEU A 114 5.60 -11.67 8.15
N TYR A 115 5.45 -10.70 7.25
CA TYR A 115 6.52 -10.28 6.36
C TYR A 115 7.72 -9.71 7.16
N ALA A 116 7.48 -8.75 8.07
CA ALA A 116 8.52 -8.18 8.93
C ALA A 116 9.19 -9.24 9.82
N GLY A 117 8.39 -10.14 10.40
CA GLY A 117 8.89 -11.25 11.21
C GLY A 117 9.80 -12.19 10.43
N GLY A 118 9.49 -12.44 9.16
CA GLY A 118 10.34 -13.25 8.31
C GLY A 118 11.67 -12.57 7.97
N VAL A 119 11.66 -11.28 7.69
CA VAL A 119 12.91 -10.49 7.52
C VAL A 119 13.72 -10.47 8.82
N ALA A 120 13.07 -10.39 9.99
CA ALA A 120 13.76 -10.50 11.27
C ALA A 120 14.42 -11.87 11.47
N VAL A 121 13.79 -12.95 10.99
CA VAL A 121 14.39 -14.30 10.97
C VAL A 121 15.60 -14.34 10.03
N ALA A 122 15.46 -13.82 8.81
CA ALA A 122 16.56 -13.78 7.83
C ALA A 122 17.78 -12.99 8.34
N LEU A 123 17.56 -11.93 9.11
CA LEU A 123 18.61 -11.06 9.68
C LEU A 123 19.00 -11.44 11.11
N ARG A 124 18.65 -12.65 11.58
CA ARG A 124 18.99 -13.05 12.93
C ARG A 124 20.50 -13.24 13.13
N GLY A 125 21.05 -12.66 14.18
CA GLY A 125 22.48 -12.82 14.53
C GLY A 125 23.40 -11.82 13.85
N THR A 126 22.87 -10.83 13.14
CA THR A 126 23.60 -9.66 12.62
C THR A 126 22.96 -8.35 13.07
N VAL A 127 23.74 -7.29 13.15
CA VAL A 127 23.26 -5.92 13.40
C VAL A 127 22.89 -5.19 12.10
N TRP A 128 23.31 -5.73 10.97
CA TRP A 128 23.16 -5.09 9.68
C TRP A 128 21.73 -5.22 9.15
N PRO A 129 21.24 -4.20 8.42
CA PRO A 129 20.04 -4.31 7.60
C PRO A 129 20.28 -5.23 6.40
N LEU A 130 19.24 -5.52 5.63
CA LEU A 130 19.39 -6.12 4.31
C LEU A 130 20.38 -5.28 3.47
N ASN A 131 21.24 -5.95 2.72
CA ASN A 131 22.32 -5.37 1.92
C ASN A 131 23.48 -4.75 2.73
N ALA A 132 23.45 -4.83 4.06
CA ALA A 132 24.49 -4.34 4.98
C ALA A 132 24.92 -2.89 4.70
N LYS A 133 26.18 -2.70 4.25
CA LYS A 133 26.77 -1.39 3.90
C LYS A 133 26.73 -1.08 2.39
N ARG A 134 26.03 -1.89 1.59
CA ARG A 134 26.02 -1.77 0.12
C ARG A 134 24.79 -0.97 -0.37
N GLY A 135 24.94 -0.33 -1.51
CA GLY A 135 23.87 0.41 -2.19
C GLY A 135 23.16 1.40 -1.27
N ASP A 136 21.86 1.51 -1.39
CA ASP A 136 21.05 2.47 -0.62
C ASP A 136 21.14 2.24 0.90
N SER A 137 21.32 0.99 1.35
CA SER A 137 21.47 0.72 2.78
C SER A 137 22.76 1.33 3.35
N GLY A 138 23.85 1.29 2.59
CA GLY A 138 25.11 1.95 2.95
C GLY A 138 24.96 3.48 2.91
N GLN A 139 24.36 3.99 1.85
CA GLN A 139 24.13 5.43 1.67
C GLN A 139 23.27 6.02 2.80
N LEU A 140 22.18 5.35 3.19
CA LEU A 140 21.33 5.78 4.30
C LEU A 140 22.06 5.78 5.64
N GLN A 141 22.92 4.80 5.88
CA GLN A 141 23.75 4.77 7.09
C GLN A 141 24.76 5.93 7.11
N GLN A 142 25.40 6.23 5.97
CA GLN A 142 26.29 7.38 5.83
C GLN A 142 25.52 8.68 6.09
N TRP A 143 24.38 8.89 5.43
CA TRP A 143 23.56 10.09 5.65
C TRP A 143 23.04 10.22 7.08
N THR A 144 22.80 9.09 7.76
CA THR A 144 22.46 9.11 9.19
C THR A 144 23.59 9.76 9.99
N GLY A 145 24.84 9.36 9.75
CA GLY A 145 26.01 9.98 10.38
C GLY A 145 26.16 11.46 10.02
N ASP A 146 26.06 11.79 8.73
CA ASP A 146 26.17 13.17 8.24
C ASP A 146 25.14 14.09 8.90
N ILE A 147 23.87 13.65 8.99
CA ILE A 147 22.80 14.45 9.63
C ILE A 147 23.10 14.67 11.12
N LEU A 148 23.54 13.63 11.83
CA LEU A 148 23.84 13.73 13.26
C LEU A 148 25.05 14.62 13.54
N GLU A 149 25.98 14.72 12.61
CA GLU A 149 27.14 15.62 12.66
C GLU A 149 26.84 17.01 12.06
N GLY A 150 25.61 17.28 11.65
CA GLY A 150 25.19 18.57 11.07
C GLY A 150 25.65 18.78 9.62
N ARG A 151 26.12 17.74 8.93
CA ARG A 151 26.49 17.80 7.51
C ARG A 151 25.26 17.66 6.60
N PRO A 152 25.24 18.35 5.46
CA PRO A 152 24.13 18.24 4.53
C PRO A 152 24.14 16.90 3.78
N ILE A 153 22.95 16.39 3.48
CA ILE A 153 22.75 15.27 2.56
C ILE A 153 22.44 15.76 1.15
N SER A 154 22.36 14.86 0.18
CA SER A 154 21.98 15.18 -1.20
C SER A 154 20.70 16.03 -1.24
N SER A 155 20.75 17.18 -1.92
CA SER A 155 19.64 18.14 -2.03
C SER A 155 18.47 17.64 -2.87
N VAL A 156 18.71 16.65 -3.75
CA VAL A 156 17.69 16.02 -4.62
C VAL A 156 17.04 14.81 -3.99
N TYR A 157 17.56 14.30 -2.86
CA TYR A 157 16.95 13.14 -2.18
C TYR A 157 15.84 13.59 -1.22
N PRO A 158 14.70 12.85 -1.12
CA PRO A 158 13.61 13.20 -0.20
C PRO A 158 14.08 13.24 1.25
N PRO A 159 13.92 14.38 1.97
CA PRO A 159 14.60 14.58 3.24
C PRO A 159 13.95 13.90 4.45
N LEU A 160 12.63 13.58 4.38
CA LEU A 160 11.89 13.20 5.57
C LEU A 160 12.34 11.86 6.15
N PHE A 161 12.54 10.83 5.29
CA PHE A 161 12.96 9.52 5.76
C PHE A 161 14.39 9.50 6.34
N PRO A 162 15.43 10.08 5.70
CA PRO A 162 16.77 10.15 6.28
C PRO A 162 16.81 10.86 7.63
N HIS A 163 16.09 11.98 7.78
CA HIS A 163 16.03 12.71 9.05
C HIS A 163 15.29 11.90 10.13
N LEU A 164 14.21 11.19 9.77
CA LEU A 164 13.55 10.28 10.70
C LEU A 164 14.49 9.16 11.15
N LEU A 165 15.22 8.55 10.21
CA LEU A 165 16.20 7.50 10.51
C LEU A 165 17.31 8.02 11.44
N ALA A 166 17.83 9.22 11.18
CA ALA A 166 18.85 9.82 12.02
C ALA A 166 18.34 10.02 13.46
N ARG A 167 17.15 10.61 13.64
CA ARG A 167 16.53 10.80 14.97
C ARG A 167 16.17 9.48 15.65
N TRP A 168 15.66 8.52 14.91
CA TRP A 168 15.40 7.17 15.40
C TRP A 168 16.68 6.50 15.91
N THR A 169 17.77 6.62 15.16
CA THR A 169 19.06 6.04 15.50
C THR A 169 19.66 6.73 16.73
N ASP A 170 19.67 8.06 16.76
CA ASP A 170 20.17 8.85 17.88
C ASP A 170 19.47 8.50 19.20
N LEU A 171 18.14 8.37 19.15
CA LEU A 171 17.33 8.11 20.34
C LEU A 171 17.41 6.66 20.85
N LEU A 172 17.39 5.67 19.95
CA LEU A 172 17.22 4.27 20.34
C LEU A 172 18.46 3.39 20.12
N TYR A 173 19.36 3.79 19.21
CA TYR A 173 20.52 3.02 18.79
C TYR A 173 21.76 3.91 18.61
N PRO A 174 22.15 4.71 19.63
CA PRO A 174 23.23 5.70 19.47
C PRO A 174 24.52 5.05 18.98
N GLY A 175 25.14 5.66 17.95
CA GLY A 175 26.37 5.14 17.33
C GLY A 175 26.21 3.88 16.48
N GLN A 176 24.98 3.37 16.26
CA GLN A 176 24.72 2.13 15.52
C GLN A 176 23.75 2.34 14.35
N PRO A 177 24.11 3.09 13.30
CA PRO A 177 23.20 3.42 12.19
C PRO A 177 22.70 2.18 11.43
N GLY A 178 23.51 1.11 11.34
CA GLY A 178 23.10 -0.15 10.74
C GLY A 178 21.96 -0.83 11.51
N LEU A 179 22.06 -0.89 12.85
CA LEU A 179 21.01 -1.45 13.70
C LEU A 179 19.75 -0.55 13.68
N GLY A 180 19.92 0.77 13.72
CA GLY A 180 18.84 1.73 13.59
C GLY A 180 18.05 1.52 12.31
N LEU A 181 18.71 1.42 11.16
CA LEU A 181 18.10 1.16 9.86
C LEU A 181 17.41 -0.21 9.81
N LYS A 182 18.03 -1.26 10.34
CA LYS A 182 17.44 -2.59 10.45
C LYS A 182 16.11 -2.56 11.22
N MET A 183 16.10 -1.97 12.40
CA MET A 183 14.92 -1.95 13.27
C MET A 183 13.82 -1.06 12.72
N LEU A 184 14.16 0.12 12.19
CA LEU A 184 13.19 0.98 11.51
C LEU A 184 12.60 0.31 10.27
N GLY A 185 13.42 -0.40 9.49
CA GLY A 185 12.97 -1.18 8.33
C GLY A 185 11.92 -2.24 8.72
N LEU A 186 12.15 -3.00 9.80
CA LEU A 186 11.18 -3.98 10.30
C LEU A 186 9.87 -3.31 10.74
N VAL A 187 9.95 -2.18 11.45
CA VAL A 187 8.77 -1.41 11.86
C VAL A 187 8.00 -0.91 10.64
N LEU A 188 8.66 -0.38 9.62
CA LEU A 188 8.01 0.12 8.40
C LEU A 188 7.35 -1.01 7.61
N ILE A 189 8.00 -2.17 7.46
CA ILE A 189 7.37 -3.34 6.82
C ILE A 189 6.12 -3.73 7.59
N ALA A 190 6.20 -3.82 8.91
CA ALA A 190 5.06 -4.18 9.75
C ALA A 190 3.90 -3.21 9.62
N LEU A 191 4.18 -1.90 9.61
CA LEU A 191 3.17 -0.84 9.54
C LEU A 191 2.61 -0.61 8.13
N THR A 192 3.23 -1.15 7.09
CA THR A 192 2.76 -0.98 5.70
C THR A 192 1.33 -1.49 5.52
N GLY A 193 1.00 -2.69 6.04
CA GLY A 193 -0.35 -3.24 5.94
C GLY A 193 -1.43 -2.35 6.56
N PRO A 194 -1.31 -1.97 7.84
CA PRO A 194 -2.23 -1.02 8.47
C PRO A 194 -2.33 0.31 7.72
N ALA A 195 -1.21 0.90 7.28
CA ALA A 195 -1.20 2.17 6.57
C ALA A 195 -1.97 2.10 5.23
N VAL A 196 -1.69 1.07 4.44
CA VAL A 196 -2.35 0.85 3.14
C VAL A 196 -3.83 0.50 3.33
N TYR A 197 -4.14 -0.36 4.29
CA TYR A 197 -5.52 -0.68 4.64
C TYR A 197 -6.31 0.60 4.99
N LEU A 198 -5.79 1.46 5.87
CA LEU A 198 -6.45 2.70 6.26
C LEU A 198 -6.59 3.69 5.09
N ALA A 199 -5.61 3.76 4.20
CA ALA A 199 -5.72 4.57 2.99
C ALA A 199 -6.88 4.09 2.09
N TRP A 200 -7.02 2.78 1.88
CA TRP A 200 -8.14 2.21 1.12
C TRP A 200 -9.49 2.31 1.83
N ARG A 201 -9.50 2.37 3.18
CA ARG A 201 -10.72 2.62 3.97
C ARG A 201 -11.35 3.99 3.67
N LEU A 202 -10.60 4.93 3.13
CA LEU A 202 -11.15 6.20 2.63
C LEU A 202 -12.13 6.02 1.48
N LEU A 203 -12.06 4.90 0.76
CA LEU A 203 -12.82 4.63 -0.48
C LEU A 203 -13.73 3.42 -0.38
N LEU A 204 -13.34 2.38 0.36
CA LEU A 204 -13.93 1.05 0.32
C LEU A 204 -14.39 0.54 1.68
N PRO A 205 -15.35 -0.40 1.70
CA PRO A 205 -15.70 -1.17 2.90
C PRO A 205 -14.52 -2.01 3.42
N PRO A 206 -14.51 -2.42 4.71
CA PRO A 206 -13.34 -3.03 5.36
C PRO A 206 -12.72 -4.22 4.62
N LEU A 207 -13.51 -5.21 4.22
CA LEU A 207 -13.00 -6.41 3.55
C LEU A 207 -12.39 -6.11 2.18
N TRP A 208 -13.00 -5.19 1.43
CA TRP A 208 -12.48 -4.76 0.14
C TRP A 208 -11.24 -3.88 0.27
N ALA A 209 -11.18 -3.01 1.29
CA ALA A 209 -9.99 -2.26 1.61
C ALA A 209 -8.82 -3.18 2.01
N LEU A 210 -9.11 -4.25 2.75
CA LEU A 210 -8.13 -5.27 3.10
C LEU A 210 -7.62 -6.03 1.84
N ALA A 211 -8.54 -6.53 1.01
CA ALA A 211 -8.17 -7.31 -0.17
C ALA A 211 -7.42 -6.46 -1.21
N ILE A 212 -7.98 -5.31 -1.62
CA ILE A 212 -7.40 -4.46 -2.67
C ILE A 212 -6.14 -3.74 -2.17
N GLY A 213 -6.08 -3.35 -0.89
CA GLY A 213 -4.96 -2.63 -0.34
C GLY A 213 -3.79 -3.53 0.05
N VAL A 214 -4.02 -4.63 0.76
CA VAL A 214 -2.93 -5.40 1.38
C VAL A 214 -2.36 -6.49 0.45
N VAL A 215 -3.16 -7.06 -0.45
CA VAL A 215 -2.65 -8.04 -1.43
C VAL A 215 -1.46 -7.52 -2.24
N PRO A 216 -1.46 -6.27 -2.76
CA PRO A 216 -0.33 -5.73 -3.51
C PRO A 216 0.96 -5.54 -2.69
N VAL A 217 0.89 -5.54 -1.37
CA VAL A 217 2.08 -5.36 -0.51
C VAL A 217 3.13 -6.44 -0.80
N PHE A 218 2.71 -7.69 -0.96
CA PHE A 218 3.63 -8.82 -1.12
C PHE A 218 4.43 -8.80 -2.43
N PRO A 219 3.84 -8.52 -3.60
CA PRO A 219 4.62 -8.43 -4.84
C PRO A 219 5.36 -7.10 -5.02
N ILE A 220 4.99 -6.02 -4.29
CA ILE A 220 5.53 -4.67 -4.54
C ILE A 220 6.56 -4.27 -3.51
N VAL A 221 6.30 -4.48 -2.20
CA VAL A 221 7.17 -3.96 -1.16
C VAL A 221 8.48 -4.72 -1.11
N HIS A 222 9.56 -4.01 -1.38
CA HIS A 222 10.91 -4.52 -1.25
C HIS A 222 11.43 -4.34 0.18
N ALA A 223 11.75 -5.43 0.88
CA ALA A 223 12.11 -5.39 2.29
C ALA A 223 13.35 -4.54 2.63
N ALA A 224 14.26 -4.33 1.68
CA ALA A 224 15.41 -3.45 1.87
C ALA A 224 15.07 -1.95 1.74
N LYS A 225 13.93 -1.63 1.10
CA LYS A 225 13.49 -0.24 0.84
C LYS A 225 11.99 -0.04 1.13
N PRO A 226 11.44 -0.50 2.28
CA PRO A 226 10.01 -0.48 2.53
C PRO A 226 9.44 0.95 2.58
N TYR A 227 10.27 1.93 2.91
CA TYR A 227 9.90 3.34 2.95
C TYR A 227 9.57 3.92 1.56
N VAL A 228 10.08 3.33 0.48
CA VAL A 228 9.81 3.75 -0.91
C VAL A 228 8.41 3.28 -1.34
N ASP A 229 8.15 1.99 -1.21
CA ASP A 229 6.99 1.36 -1.83
C ASP A 229 5.69 1.66 -1.08
N VAL A 230 5.75 1.88 0.24
CA VAL A 230 4.58 2.29 1.02
C VAL A 230 3.97 3.58 0.51
N VAL A 231 4.79 4.51 -0.02
CA VAL A 231 4.29 5.76 -0.60
C VAL A 231 3.42 5.50 -1.82
N LEU A 232 3.85 4.65 -2.75
CA LEU A 232 3.04 4.26 -3.91
C LEU A 232 1.69 3.68 -3.49
N LEU A 233 1.73 2.72 -2.54
CA LEU A 233 0.55 2.02 -2.08
C LEU A 233 -0.49 2.93 -1.40
N VAL A 234 -0.03 4.01 -0.75
CA VAL A 234 -0.87 5.02 -0.10
C VAL A 234 -1.27 6.14 -1.05
N LEU A 235 -0.42 6.52 -2.00
CA LEU A 235 -0.63 7.65 -2.91
C LEU A 235 -1.88 7.46 -3.78
N ILE A 236 -2.03 6.32 -4.44
CA ILE A 236 -3.16 6.06 -5.36
C ILE A 236 -4.53 6.21 -4.67
N PRO A 237 -4.83 5.57 -3.52
CA PRO A 237 -6.10 5.79 -2.83
C PRO A 237 -6.28 7.22 -2.31
N VAL A 238 -5.21 7.91 -1.90
CA VAL A 238 -5.27 9.33 -1.49
C VAL A 238 -5.64 10.21 -2.69
N LEU A 239 -5.01 10.03 -3.86
CA LEU A 239 -5.34 10.73 -5.10
C LEU A 239 -6.78 10.46 -5.56
N ALA A 240 -7.24 9.22 -5.47
CA ALA A 240 -8.62 8.85 -5.80
C ALA A 240 -9.63 9.50 -4.83
N ARG A 241 -9.30 9.57 -3.54
CA ARG A 241 -10.12 10.27 -2.55
C ARG A 241 -10.13 11.78 -2.76
N PHE A 242 -9.00 12.37 -3.09
CA PHE A 242 -8.86 13.77 -3.46
C PHE A 242 -9.76 14.12 -4.67
N THR A 243 -9.65 13.34 -5.76
CA THR A 243 -10.50 13.48 -6.95
C THR A 243 -12.00 13.37 -6.62
N THR A 244 -12.35 12.40 -5.75
CA THR A 244 -13.73 12.25 -5.25
C THR A 244 -14.18 13.49 -4.47
N SER A 245 -13.30 14.09 -3.68
CA SER A 245 -13.58 15.28 -2.87
C SER A 245 -13.81 16.52 -3.76
N LEU A 246 -13.05 16.67 -4.84
CA LEU A 246 -13.26 17.70 -5.85
C LEU A 246 -14.65 17.56 -6.51
N LEU A 247 -15.01 16.36 -6.95
CA LEU A 247 -16.31 16.11 -7.56
C LEU A 247 -17.48 16.33 -6.58
N ARG A 248 -17.28 16.13 -5.28
CA ARG A 248 -18.31 16.34 -4.23
C ARG A 248 -18.27 17.72 -3.58
N SER A 249 -17.50 18.65 -4.11
CA SER A 249 -17.35 19.99 -3.51
C SER A 249 -18.64 20.81 -3.57
N THR A 250 -19.53 20.55 -4.52
CA THR A 250 -20.78 21.27 -4.77
C THR A 250 -21.72 21.41 -3.57
N GLY A 251 -21.73 20.43 -2.66
CA GLY A 251 -22.59 20.44 -1.46
C GLY A 251 -21.94 20.99 -0.18
N LYS A 252 -20.69 21.51 -0.25
CA LYS A 252 -19.92 21.93 0.93
C LYS A 252 -19.78 23.45 0.99
N SER A 253 -19.57 24.01 2.18
CA SER A 253 -19.18 25.42 2.33
C SER A 253 -17.75 25.65 1.81
N VAL A 254 -17.42 26.88 1.39
CA VAL A 254 -16.05 27.26 0.98
C VAL A 254 -15.06 26.99 2.09
N ARG A 255 -15.42 27.29 3.36
CA ARG A 255 -14.58 27.00 4.53
C ARG A 255 -14.25 25.49 4.64
N THR A 256 -15.24 24.62 4.44
CA THR A 256 -15.01 23.16 4.44
C THR A 256 -14.12 22.73 3.27
N ALA A 257 -14.26 23.36 2.10
CA ALA A 257 -13.40 23.10 0.95
C ALA A 257 -11.94 23.48 1.25
N LEU A 258 -11.69 24.64 1.86
CA LEU A 258 -10.35 25.10 2.28
C LEU A 258 -9.71 24.14 3.28
N PHE A 259 -10.41 23.76 4.37
CA PHE A 259 -9.86 22.80 5.34
C PHE A 259 -9.59 21.41 4.72
N THR A 260 -10.50 20.95 3.86
CA THR A 260 -10.30 19.68 3.15
C THR A 260 -9.09 19.76 2.22
N GLY A 261 -8.93 20.88 1.50
CA GLY A 261 -7.78 21.14 0.65
C GLY A 261 -6.47 21.19 1.43
N ALA A 262 -6.45 21.91 2.55
CA ALA A 262 -5.28 21.99 3.43
C ALA A 262 -4.84 20.61 3.96
N ALA A 263 -5.79 19.77 4.35
CA ALA A 263 -5.51 18.41 4.79
C ALA A 263 -4.89 17.54 3.68
N TYR A 264 -5.40 17.65 2.44
CA TYR A 264 -4.78 16.97 1.29
C TYR A 264 -3.41 17.56 0.95
N GLY A 265 -3.24 18.89 0.99
CA GLY A 265 -1.96 19.55 0.78
C GLY A 265 -0.89 19.03 1.74
N LEU A 266 -1.23 18.93 3.03
CA LEU A 266 -0.32 18.39 4.04
C LEU A 266 -0.02 16.91 3.80
N ALA A 267 -1.04 16.07 3.56
CA ALA A 267 -0.83 14.65 3.31
C ALA A 267 0.04 14.38 2.08
N LEU A 268 -0.22 15.08 0.96
CA LEU A 268 0.57 14.97 -0.25
C LEU A 268 2.00 15.50 -0.07
N ALA A 269 2.18 16.62 0.66
CA ALA A 269 3.50 17.16 0.96
C ALA A 269 4.34 16.20 1.82
N LEU A 270 3.75 15.59 2.85
CA LEU A 270 4.44 14.59 3.68
C LEU A 270 4.82 13.34 2.87
N LEU A 271 3.94 12.83 2.00
CA LEU A 271 4.26 11.72 1.10
C LEU A 271 5.37 12.10 0.12
N PHE A 272 5.35 13.32 -0.43
CA PHE A 272 6.37 13.82 -1.34
C PHE A 272 7.73 13.99 -0.67
N LEU A 273 7.77 14.53 0.54
CA LEU A 273 8.99 14.65 1.33
C LEU A 273 9.52 13.29 1.81
N TRP A 274 8.63 12.29 1.94
CA TRP A 274 9.00 10.93 2.30
C TRP A 274 9.64 10.20 1.11
N TYR A 275 8.99 10.25 -0.06
CA TYR A 275 9.52 9.72 -1.32
C TYR A 275 8.84 10.35 -2.53
N SER A 276 9.54 11.22 -3.24
CA SER A 276 9.00 12.02 -4.37
C SER A 276 8.87 11.25 -5.69
N GLY A 277 9.60 10.15 -5.86
CA GLY A 277 9.69 9.43 -7.14
C GLY A 277 8.34 8.98 -7.71
N TRP A 278 7.42 8.51 -6.87
CA TRP A 278 6.10 8.06 -7.31
C TRP A 278 5.19 9.19 -7.81
N PHE A 279 5.44 10.42 -7.37
CA PHE A 279 4.74 11.60 -7.89
C PHE A 279 5.11 11.88 -9.34
N VAL A 280 6.37 11.65 -9.72
CA VAL A 280 6.83 11.84 -11.10
C VAL A 280 6.10 10.89 -12.05
N TRP A 281 6.03 9.61 -11.70
CA TRP A 281 5.38 8.59 -12.54
C TRP A 281 3.86 8.73 -12.59
N SER A 282 3.24 9.12 -11.47
CA SER A 282 1.79 9.36 -11.39
C SER A 282 1.36 10.70 -11.99
N ALA A 283 2.26 11.68 -12.17
CA ALA A 283 1.92 13.05 -12.58
C ALA A 283 1.20 13.13 -13.94
N PRO A 284 1.65 12.48 -15.02
CA PRO A 284 0.97 12.55 -16.32
C PRO A 284 -0.47 12.03 -16.24
N GLY A 285 -0.65 10.90 -15.54
CA GLY A 285 -1.97 10.31 -15.29
C GLY A 285 -2.87 11.23 -14.47
N MET A 286 -2.33 11.80 -13.38
CA MET A 286 -3.09 12.73 -12.55
C MET A 286 -3.44 14.03 -13.25
N LEU A 287 -2.59 14.53 -14.14
CA LEU A 287 -2.91 15.69 -14.97
C LEU A 287 -4.13 15.40 -15.86
N ALA A 288 -4.16 14.25 -16.53
CA ALA A 288 -5.30 13.82 -17.34
C ALA A 288 -6.58 13.67 -16.50
N VAL A 289 -6.52 13.01 -15.34
CA VAL A 289 -7.65 12.90 -14.39
C VAL A 289 -8.13 14.27 -13.96
N MET A 290 -7.21 15.21 -13.71
CA MET A 290 -7.56 16.56 -13.28
C MET A 290 -8.32 17.33 -14.35
N VAL A 291 -7.88 17.25 -15.61
CA VAL A 291 -8.57 17.85 -16.76
C VAL A 291 -10.01 17.31 -16.86
N VAL A 292 -10.17 15.97 -16.82
CA VAL A 292 -11.51 15.34 -16.86
C VAL A 292 -12.38 15.75 -15.67
N THR A 293 -11.79 15.81 -14.47
CA THR A 293 -12.49 16.18 -13.24
C THR A 293 -12.95 17.62 -13.26
N LEU A 294 -12.08 18.55 -13.66
CA LEU A 294 -12.42 19.99 -13.75
C LEU A 294 -13.45 20.26 -14.84
N ALA A 295 -13.40 19.56 -15.97
CA ALA A 295 -14.44 19.63 -16.98
C ALA A 295 -15.82 19.21 -16.44
N LYS A 296 -15.87 18.14 -15.63
CA LYS A 296 -17.11 17.70 -14.94
C LYS A 296 -17.59 18.73 -13.90
N VAL A 297 -16.66 19.32 -13.13
CA VAL A 297 -16.99 20.35 -12.13
C VAL A 297 -17.54 21.62 -12.80
N ARG A 298 -16.91 22.07 -13.91
CA ARG A 298 -17.35 23.25 -14.68
C ARG A 298 -18.81 23.12 -15.15
N ARG A 299 -19.23 21.92 -15.59
CA ARG A 299 -20.62 21.65 -16.01
C ARG A 299 -21.63 21.77 -14.87
N ARG A 300 -21.21 21.80 -13.60
CA ARG A 300 -22.07 21.90 -12.42
C ARG A 300 -22.30 23.35 -11.96
N GLY A 301 -21.77 24.34 -12.70
CA GLY A 301 -21.98 25.75 -12.45
C GLY A 301 -20.87 26.45 -11.65
N LYS A 302 -21.00 27.80 -11.55
CA LYS A 302 -19.98 28.69 -10.99
C LYS A 302 -19.63 28.37 -9.52
N ASP A 303 -20.63 28.04 -8.71
CA ASP A 303 -20.43 27.68 -7.30
C ASP A 303 -19.60 26.41 -7.10
N ALA A 304 -19.76 25.44 -7.98
CA ALA A 304 -18.95 24.23 -7.96
C ALA A 304 -17.48 24.54 -8.29
N VAL A 305 -17.28 25.41 -9.29
CA VAL A 305 -15.93 25.85 -9.71
C VAL A 305 -15.25 26.62 -8.58
N LEU A 306 -15.95 27.55 -7.92
CA LEU A 306 -15.39 28.33 -6.81
C LEU A 306 -14.93 27.42 -5.66
N ARG A 307 -15.73 26.44 -5.28
CA ARG A 307 -15.40 25.51 -4.18
C ARG A 307 -14.28 24.54 -4.57
N ALA A 308 -14.25 24.08 -5.81
CA ALA A 308 -13.15 23.27 -6.31
C ALA A 308 -11.85 24.07 -6.39
N ALA A 309 -11.91 25.34 -6.84
CA ALA A 309 -10.77 26.24 -6.84
C ALA A 309 -10.26 26.53 -5.43
N ALA A 310 -11.14 26.73 -4.45
CA ALA A 310 -10.78 26.90 -3.05
C ALA A 310 -10.08 25.64 -2.49
N LEU A 311 -10.59 24.44 -2.82
CA LEU A 311 -9.98 23.18 -2.41
C LEU A 311 -8.59 23.00 -3.05
N LEU A 312 -8.48 23.20 -4.36
CA LEU A 312 -7.21 23.10 -5.09
C LEU A 312 -6.19 24.15 -4.63
N GLY A 313 -6.62 25.40 -4.49
CA GLY A 313 -5.77 26.50 -4.02
C GLY A 313 -5.22 26.23 -2.62
N ALA A 314 -6.05 25.76 -1.69
CA ALA A 314 -5.60 25.38 -0.35
C ALA A 314 -4.67 24.16 -0.38
N THR A 315 -4.94 23.18 -1.26
CA THR A 315 -4.04 22.02 -1.43
C THR A 315 -2.67 22.47 -1.94
N ALA A 316 -2.64 23.29 -2.98
CA ALA A 316 -1.40 23.80 -3.55
C ALA A 316 -0.63 24.69 -2.57
N ALA A 317 -1.32 25.59 -1.88
CA ALA A 317 -0.71 26.51 -0.91
C ALA A 317 -0.03 25.76 0.24
N VAL A 318 -0.73 24.79 0.85
CA VAL A 318 -0.15 23.99 1.96
C VAL A 318 0.94 23.06 1.45
N PHE A 319 0.77 22.43 0.29
CA PHE A 319 1.81 21.61 -0.33
C PHE A 319 3.10 22.43 -0.56
N LEU A 320 2.99 23.61 -1.17
CA LEU A 320 4.14 24.48 -1.44
C LEU A 320 4.76 25.05 -0.15
N LEU A 321 3.94 25.37 0.85
CA LEU A 321 4.45 25.83 2.15
C LEU A 321 5.32 24.75 2.82
N VAL A 322 4.91 23.49 2.75
CA VAL A 322 5.58 22.38 3.44
C VAL A 322 6.71 21.76 2.60
N ALA A 323 6.50 21.57 1.30
CA ALA A 323 7.42 20.86 0.42
C ALA A 323 8.09 21.75 -0.64
N GLY A 324 7.77 23.05 -0.71
CA GLY A 324 8.20 23.95 -1.78
C GLY A 324 9.72 24.13 -1.87
N VAL A 325 10.41 24.22 -0.73
CA VAL A 325 11.88 24.33 -0.71
C VAL A 325 12.53 23.08 -1.30
N TYR A 326 12.02 21.89 -0.93
CA TYR A 326 12.52 20.64 -1.49
C TYR A 326 12.17 20.52 -2.99
N LEU A 327 10.94 20.88 -3.38
CA LEU A 327 10.53 20.91 -4.79
C LEU A 327 11.43 21.81 -5.64
N GLN A 328 11.75 23.00 -5.14
CA GLN A 328 12.66 23.93 -5.83
C GLN A 328 14.06 23.32 -6.01
N ARG A 329 14.60 22.67 -4.97
CA ARG A 329 15.91 22.00 -5.04
C ARG A 329 15.88 20.81 -6.01
N LEU A 330 14.80 20.04 -6.01
CA LEU A 330 14.61 18.92 -6.92
C LEU A 330 14.58 19.38 -8.38
N LEU A 331 13.87 20.48 -8.66
CA LEU A 331 13.80 21.05 -10.01
C LEU A 331 15.15 21.66 -10.44
N ALA A 332 15.87 22.31 -9.54
CA ALA A 332 17.20 22.85 -9.82
C ALA A 332 18.26 21.75 -10.01
N GLY A 333 18.05 20.57 -9.45
CA GLY A 333 18.94 19.41 -9.61
C GLY A 333 18.47 18.40 -10.67
N SER A 334 17.52 18.79 -11.53
CA SER A 334 16.94 17.89 -12.57
C SER A 334 17.96 17.38 -13.59
N ASP A 335 19.07 18.08 -13.76
CA ASP A 335 20.16 17.69 -14.64
C ASP A 335 21.09 16.63 -14.03
N THR A 336 20.89 16.29 -12.76
CA THR A 336 21.65 15.21 -12.12
C THR A 336 21.11 13.87 -12.62
N PRO A 337 21.90 13.08 -13.39
CA PRO A 337 21.42 11.83 -13.92
C PRO A 337 21.25 10.81 -12.78
N ASP A 338 20.03 10.38 -12.54
CA ASP A 338 19.73 9.22 -11.70
C ASP A 338 19.74 8.00 -12.61
N THR A 339 20.92 7.40 -12.77
CA THR A 339 21.18 6.36 -13.73
C THR A 339 21.19 4.98 -13.08
N TYR A 340 20.49 4.04 -13.70
CA TYR A 340 20.74 2.62 -13.49
C TYR A 340 21.93 2.15 -14.31
N MET A 341 22.65 1.14 -13.84
CA MET A 341 23.71 0.50 -14.61
C MET A 341 23.14 -0.25 -15.82
N TYR A 342 23.90 -0.38 -16.89
CA TYR A 342 23.44 -1.07 -18.12
C TYR A 342 22.96 -2.51 -17.90
N PHE A 343 23.47 -3.21 -16.91
CA PHE A 343 23.01 -4.57 -16.59
C PHE A 343 21.63 -4.61 -15.89
N ASP A 344 21.11 -3.47 -15.44
CA ASP A 344 19.73 -3.34 -14.97
C ASP A 344 18.74 -3.22 -16.14
N THR A 345 19.23 -3.01 -17.39
CA THR A 345 18.46 -3.10 -18.59
C THR A 345 18.34 -4.54 -19.04
N ASN A 346 17.33 -5.21 -18.61
CA ASN A 346 16.89 -6.38 -19.32
C ASN A 346 16.23 -5.93 -20.61
N VAL A 347 16.90 -6.15 -21.73
CA VAL A 347 16.29 -6.04 -23.06
C VAL A 347 15.32 -7.19 -23.19
N ASP A 348 14.18 -7.02 -22.56
CA ASP A 348 13.14 -8.02 -22.56
C ASP A 348 12.13 -7.63 -23.64
N PRO A 349 11.83 -8.49 -24.63
CA PRO A 349 10.69 -8.29 -25.52
C PRO A 349 9.38 -8.16 -24.75
N ALA A 350 9.36 -8.53 -23.48
CA ALA A 350 8.25 -8.37 -22.57
C ALA A 350 8.15 -6.97 -21.95
N TYR A 351 8.45 -5.89 -22.65
CA TYR A 351 8.06 -4.54 -22.22
C TYR A 351 6.58 -4.44 -21.88
N PHE A 352 5.75 -5.28 -22.45
CA PHE A 352 4.32 -5.42 -22.15
C PHE A 352 4.02 -6.39 -21.01
N ALA A 353 4.86 -7.42 -20.82
CA ALA A 353 4.74 -8.40 -19.73
C ALA A 353 5.71 -8.09 -18.57
N MET A 354 5.90 -6.82 -18.30
CA MET A 354 6.90 -6.25 -17.38
C MET A 354 6.73 -6.62 -15.90
N TRP A 355 5.83 -7.52 -15.62
CA TRP A 355 5.60 -8.10 -14.28
C TRP A 355 6.22 -9.49 -14.12
N GLN A 356 6.83 -10.00 -15.15
CA GLN A 356 7.60 -11.22 -15.04
C GLN A 356 8.97 -10.87 -14.49
N GLY A 357 9.33 -11.52 -13.39
CA GLY A 357 10.62 -11.30 -12.72
C GLY A 357 11.80 -11.84 -13.49
N ASP A 358 11.56 -12.77 -14.45
CA ASP A 358 12.58 -13.44 -15.20
C ASP A 358 12.49 -13.07 -16.68
N SER A 359 13.59 -12.59 -17.21
CA SER A 359 13.78 -12.34 -18.63
C SER A 359 13.78 -13.66 -19.41
N PRO A 360 13.17 -13.74 -20.58
CA PRO A 360 13.21 -14.94 -21.42
C PRO A 360 14.62 -15.50 -21.67
N GLY A 361 15.63 -14.65 -21.69
CA GLY A 361 17.03 -15.04 -21.83
C GLY A 361 17.66 -15.71 -20.61
N VAL A 362 17.01 -15.66 -19.45
CA VAL A 362 17.48 -16.26 -18.19
C VAL A 362 16.90 -17.67 -17.96
N ILE A 363 15.98 -18.10 -18.83
CA ILE A 363 15.39 -19.44 -18.74
C ILE A 363 16.43 -20.47 -19.13
N ALA A 364 16.88 -21.21 -18.12
CA ALA A 364 18.04 -22.11 -18.18
C ALA A 364 17.99 -23.21 -19.25
N ASN A 365 16.89 -23.44 -19.95
CA ASN A 365 16.72 -24.51 -20.91
C ASN A 365 16.18 -24.08 -22.28
N GLY A 366 16.16 -22.77 -22.60
CA GLY A 366 15.79 -22.27 -23.91
C GLY A 366 14.36 -22.60 -24.36
N ALA A 367 13.51 -23.08 -23.46
CA ALA A 367 12.11 -23.38 -23.74
C ALA A 367 11.30 -22.08 -23.70
N TRP A 368 11.13 -21.45 -24.84
CA TRP A 368 10.25 -20.31 -25.02
C TRP A 368 9.15 -20.66 -26.04
N PRO A 369 7.87 -20.36 -25.80
CA PRO A 369 7.33 -19.80 -24.54
C PRO A 369 7.33 -20.78 -23.37
N LEU A 370 7.37 -20.28 -22.14
CA LEU A 370 7.22 -21.10 -20.93
C LEU A 370 5.89 -21.88 -20.96
N PRO A 371 5.85 -23.10 -20.38
CA PRO A 371 4.59 -23.84 -20.27
C PRO A 371 3.51 -23.00 -19.57
N GLY A 372 2.34 -22.87 -20.20
CA GLY A 372 1.23 -22.06 -19.69
C GLY A 372 1.29 -20.57 -20.03
N GLU A 373 2.27 -20.12 -20.83
CA GLU A 373 2.37 -18.75 -21.32
C GLU A 373 2.08 -18.66 -22.82
N LEU A 374 1.44 -17.57 -23.21
CA LEU A 374 1.12 -17.24 -24.59
C LEU A 374 2.01 -16.08 -25.06
N GLY A 375 3.07 -16.37 -25.81
CA GLY A 375 3.97 -15.35 -26.34
C GLY A 375 4.64 -14.49 -25.24
N GLY A 376 5.00 -15.09 -24.09
CA GLY A 376 5.55 -14.37 -22.95
C GLY A 376 4.52 -13.77 -21.99
N VAL A 377 3.23 -13.96 -22.26
CA VAL A 377 2.15 -13.46 -21.42
C VAL A 377 1.60 -14.61 -20.56
N GLY A 378 1.94 -14.61 -19.28
CA GLY A 378 1.44 -15.58 -18.32
C GLY A 378 0.00 -15.34 -17.91
N VAL A 379 -0.62 -16.36 -17.30
CA VAL A 379 -2.01 -16.31 -16.83
C VAL A 379 -2.27 -15.12 -15.91
N PHE A 380 -1.33 -14.77 -15.05
CA PHE A 380 -1.44 -13.62 -14.15
C PHE A 380 -1.60 -12.30 -14.93
N VAL A 381 -0.81 -12.08 -15.96
CA VAL A 381 -0.88 -10.87 -16.80
C VAL A 381 -2.19 -10.82 -17.57
N LEU A 382 -2.66 -11.96 -18.10
CA LEU A 382 -3.97 -12.06 -18.77
C LEU A 382 -5.11 -11.69 -17.80
N LEU A 383 -5.08 -12.18 -16.55
CA LEU A 383 -6.05 -11.82 -15.53
C LEU A 383 -6.04 -10.31 -15.24
N LEU A 384 -4.86 -9.68 -15.17
CA LEU A 384 -4.76 -8.24 -14.98
C LEU A 384 -5.36 -7.48 -16.17
N ILE A 385 -5.05 -7.87 -17.42
CA ILE A 385 -5.61 -7.25 -18.63
C ILE A 385 -7.14 -7.34 -18.63
N VAL A 386 -7.68 -8.53 -18.37
CA VAL A 386 -9.13 -8.74 -18.26
C VAL A 386 -9.72 -7.90 -17.14
N GLY A 387 -9.03 -7.83 -15.99
CA GLY A 387 -9.42 -7.01 -14.86
C GLY A 387 -9.47 -5.51 -15.18
N VAL A 388 -8.46 -5.00 -15.89
CA VAL A 388 -8.42 -3.61 -16.37
C VAL A 388 -9.62 -3.33 -17.30
N GLY A 389 -9.84 -4.17 -18.29
CA GLY A 389 -10.98 -4.04 -19.21
C GLY A 389 -12.33 -4.08 -18.48
N ALA A 390 -12.51 -5.02 -17.55
CA ALA A 390 -13.72 -5.15 -16.75
C ALA A 390 -13.92 -3.93 -15.82
N ALA A 391 -12.86 -3.42 -15.17
CA ALA A 391 -12.94 -2.24 -14.32
C ALA A 391 -13.37 -0.99 -15.11
N LEU A 392 -12.80 -0.79 -16.29
CA LEU A 392 -13.16 0.30 -17.19
C LEU A 392 -14.61 0.16 -17.68
N TRP A 393 -15.03 -1.04 -18.07
CA TRP A 393 -16.40 -1.28 -18.50
C TRP A 393 -17.43 -1.04 -17.40
N LEU A 394 -17.15 -1.50 -16.18
CA LEU A 394 -18.10 -1.42 -15.07
C LEU A 394 -18.05 -0.08 -14.32
N GLY A 395 -16.91 0.60 -14.32
CA GLY A 395 -16.68 1.73 -13.43
C GLY A 395 -15.85 2.89 -13.98
N ALA A 396 -15.79 3.10 -15.31
CA ALA A 396 -15.00 4.18 -15.90
C ALA A 396 -15.35 5.58 -15.36
N ALA A 397 -16.56 5.78 -14.84
CA ALA A 397 -16.97 7.03 -14.23
C ALA A 397 -16.48 7.23 -12.78
N LEU A 398 -16.00 6.16 -12.13
CA LEU A 398 -15.57 6.21 -10.74
C LEU A 398 -14.17 6.81 -10.62
N PRO A 399 -13.93 7.77 -9.71
CA PRO A 399 -12.63 8.42 -9.54
C PRO A 399 -11.49 7.44 -9.27
N VAL A 400 -11.71 6.39 -8.49
CA VAL A 400 -10.69 5.40 -8.18
C VAL A 400 -10.25 4.60 -9.41
N VAL A 401 -11.19 4.24 -10.28
CA VAL A 401 -10.89 3.55 -11.56
C VAL A 401 -10.15 4.51 -12.49
N GLN A 402 -10.61 5.77 -12.59
CA GLN A 402 -9.94 6.79 -13.40
C GLN A 402 -8.51 7.05 -12.95
N VAL A 403 -8.28 7.26 -11.65
CA VAL A 403 -6.93 7.50 -11.13
C VAL A 403 -6.02 6.31 -11.40
N ALA A 404 -6.42 5.09 -11.06
CA ALA A 404 -5.59 3.91 -11.30
C ALA A 404 -5.31 3.70 -12.81
N ALA A 405 -6.32 3.84 -13.67
CA ALA A 405 -6.16 3.64 -15.11
C ALA A 405 -5.28 4.72 -15.77
N PHE A 406 -5.48 5.99 -15.41
CA PHE A 406 -4.68 7.07 -15.99
C PHE A 406 -3.26 7.12 -15.43
N CYS A 407 -3.03 6.80 -14.14
CA CYS A 407 -1.69 6.65 -13.59
C CYS A 407 -0.96 5.47 -14.27
N MET A 408 -1.63 4.33 -14.44
CA MET A 408 -1.10 3.19 -15.20
C MET A 408 -0.71 3.60 -16.63
N LEU A 409 -1.60 4.29 -17.36
CA LEU A 409 -1.33 4.75 -18.73
C LEU A 409 -0.17 5.76 -18.75
N GLY A 410 -0.12 6.70 -17.82
CA GLY A 410 0.95 7.68 -17.71
C GLY A 410 2.31 7.03 -17.49
N ALA A 411 2.41 6.14 -16.50
CA ALA A 411 3.61 5.37 -16.23
C ALA A 411 4.04 4.50 -17.42
N PHE A 412 3.07 3.91 -18.14
CA PHE A 412 3.31 3.11 -19.33
C PHE A 412 3.90 3.95 -20.47
N LEU A 413 3.33 5.12 -20.76
CA LEU A 413 3.86 6.03 -21.77
C LEU A 413 5.25 6.55 -21.42
N MET A 414 5.50 6.91 -20.16
CA MET A 414 6.82 7.31 -19.70
C MET A 414 7.84 6.17 -19.82
N ARG A 415 7.45 4.94 -19.49
CA ARG A 415 8.30 3.76 -19.67
C ARG A 415 8.79 3.64 -21.12
N TYR A 416 7.89 3.75 -22.10
CA TYR A 416 8.27 3.70 -23.52
C TYR A 416 9.14 4.88 -23.92
N TRP A 417 8.80 6.07 -23.45
CA TRP A 417 9.58 7.26 -23.74
C TRP A 417 11.03 7.08 -23.28
N PHE A 418 11.25 6.72 -22.05
CA PHE A 418 12.60 6.52 -21.53
C PHE A 418 13.31 5.35 -22.20
N ALA A 419 12.65 4.21 -22.36
CA ALA A 419 13.24 3.04 -23.00
C ALA A 419 13.65 3.29 -24.45
N SER A 420 12.85 4.04 -25.23
CA SER A 420 13.16 4.34 -26.64
C SER A 420 14.30 5.36 -26.82
N HIS A 421 14.70 6.07 -25.78
CA HIS A 421 15.74 7.11 -25.84
C HIS A 421 17.04 6.72 -25.13
N MET A 422 17.14 5.50 -24.58
CA MET A 422 18.32 5.05 -23.84
C MET A 422 19.61 5.11 -24.66
N GLU A 423 19.55 4.70 -25.94
CA GLU A 423 20.73 4.75 -26.80
C GLU A 423 21.16 6.19 -27.09
N ARG A 424 20.21 7.07 -27.41
CA ARG A 424 20.49 8.49 -27.64
C ARG A 424 21.09 9.17 -26.42
N ASP A 425 20.50 8.92 -25.26
CA ASP A 425 20.86 9.61 -24.01
C ASP A 425 22.05 8.92 -23.31
N GLN A 426 22.46 7.74 -23.78
CA GLN A 426 23.51 6.87 -23.17
C GLN A 426 23.27 6.63 -21.69
N LEU A 427 22.00 6.60 -21.27
CA LEU A 427 21.57 6.50 -19.89
C LEU A 427 20.39 5.53 -19.77
N VAL A 428 20.45 4.67 -18.75
CA VAL A 428 19.29 3.94 -18.27
C VAL A 428 18.63 4.79 -17.20
N GLN A 429 17.62 5.54 -17.59
CA GLN A 429 16.87 6.36 -16.65
C GLN A 429 15.96 5.48 -15.77
N LEU A 430 15.24 6.09 -14.85
CA LEU A 430 14.42 5.43 -13.84
C LEU A 430 13.25 4.58 -14.40
N TYR A 431 13.22 4.25 -15.68
CA TYR A 431 12.10 3.52 -16.28
C TYR A 431 11.77 2.17 -15.61
N PRO A 432 12.74 1.41 -15.04
CA PRO A 432 12.42 0.15 -14.35
C PRO A 432 11.45 0.34 -13.17
N ARG A 433 11.46 1.51 -12.52
CA ARG A 433 10.54 1.83 -11.43
C ARG A 433 9.07 1.88 -11.86
N THR A 434 8.79 2.18 -13.13
CA THR A 434 7.42 2.18 -13.65
C THR A 434 6.74 0.83 -13.49
N SER A 435 7.49 -0.27 -13.48
CA SER A 435 6.96 -1.63 -13.32
C SER A 435 6.15 -1.81 -12.05
N ALA A 436 6.59 -1.24 -10.92
CA ALA A 436 5.85 -1.31 -9.65
C ALA A 436 4.51 -0.54 -9.73
N GLU A 437 4.48 0.65 -10.35
CA GLU A 437 3.25 1.43 -10.50
C GLU A 437 2.26 0.74 -11.45
N LEU A 438 2.75 0.19 -12.55
CA LEU A 438 1.94 -0.56 -13.50
C LEU A 438 1.32 -1.80 -12.85
N LEU A 439 2.12 -2.58 -12.14
CA LEU A 439 1.67 -3.75 -11.41
C LEU A 439 0.62 -3.38 -10.35
N TYR A 440 0.90 -2.34 -9.56
CA TYR A 440 -0.02 -1.87 -8.53
C TYR A 440 -1.35 -1.42 -9.10
N CYS A 441 -1.34 -0.56 -10.11
CA CYS A 441 -2.55 -0.08 -10.76
C CYS A 441 -3.33 -1.23 -11.41
N GLY A 442 -2.64 -2.19 -12.03
CA GLY A 442 -3.26 -3.39 -12.60
C GLY A 442 -3.98 -4.23 -11.55
N ILE A 443 -3.34 -4.52 -10.40
CA ILE A 443 -3.95 -5.27 -9.29
C ILE A 443 -5.14 -4.49 -8.71
N VAL A 444 -5.01 -3.19 -8.54
CA VAL A 444 -6.11 -2.32 -8.06
C VAL A 444 -7.29 -2.38 -9.02
N LEU A 445 -7.08 -2.26 -10.33
CA LEU A 445 -8.16 -2.32 -11.32
C LEU A 445 -8.82 -3.69 -11.34
N PHE A 446 -8.05 -4.78 -11.28
CA PHE A 446 -8.61 -6.13 -11.14
C PHE A 446 -9.48 -6.26 -9.87
N GLY A 447 -8.98 -5.82 -8.73
CA GLY A 447 -9.72 -5.83 -7.47
C GLY A 447 -11.00 -4.97 -7.54
N MET A 448 -10.93 -3.81 -8.20
CA MET A 448 -12.11 -2.95 -8.44
C MET A 448 -13.12 -3.61 -9.37
N ALA A 449 -12.69 -4.34 -10.40
CA ALA A 449 -13.58 -5.13 -11.25
C ALA A 449 -14.35 -6.16 -10.42
N CYS A 450 -13.66 -6.93 -9.58
CA CYS A 450 -14.28 -7.90 -8.66
C CYS A 450 -15.27 -7.23 -7.70
N TYR A 451 -14.90 -6.08 -7.12
CA TYR A 451 -15.78 -5.29 -6.24
C TYR A 451 -17.05 -4.84 -6.95
N LEU A 452 -16.92 -4.28 -8.15
CA LEU A 452 -18.07 -3.78 -8.91
C LEU A 452 -18.99 -4.91 -9.39
N LEU A 453 -18.41 -6.03 -9.81
CA LEU A 453 -19.15 -7.24 -10.16
C LEU A 453 -19.96 -7.76 -8.97
N SER A 454 -19.33 -7.92 -7.80
CA SER A 454 -20.00 -8.39 -6.60
C SER A 454 -21.20 -7.50 -6.22
N ARG A 455 -21.05 -6.17 -6.35
CA ARG A 455 -22.15 -5.24 -6.12
C ARG A 455 -23.28 -5.39 -7.13
N LYS A 456 -22.96 -5.60 -8.41
CA LYS A 456 -23.96 -5.77 -9.48
C LYS A 456 -24.77 -7.05 -9.27
N PHE A 457 -24.15 -8.14 -8.82
CA PHE A 457 -24.86 -9.36 -8.49
C PHE A 457 -25.76 -9.20 -7.25
N ALA A 458 -25.24 -8.60 -6.18
CA ALA A 458 -26.02 -8.37 -4.96
C ALA A 458 -27.27 -7.51 -5.18
N THR A 459 -27.24 -6.55 -6.12
CA THR A 459 -28.43 -5.73 -6.47
C THR A 459 -29.45 -6.51 -7.28
N ARG A 460 -29.06 -7.51 -8.05
CA ARG A 460 -29.99 -8.35 -8.83
C ARG A 460 -30.77 -9.31 -7.95
N GLU A 461 -30.13 -9.87 -6.91
CA GLU A 461 -30.82 -10.78 -5.97
C GLU A 461 -31.81 -10.05 -5.06
N GLY A 462 -31.60 -8.77 -4.74
CA GLY A 462 -32.49 -7.96 -3.90
C GLY A 462 -33.78 -7.48 -4.56
N THR A 463 -33.97 -7.66 -5.87
CA THR A 463 -35.19 -7.27 -6.61
C THR A 463 -36.23 -8.39 -6.69
N GLY A 464 -35.90 -9.59 -6.26
CA GLY A 464 -36.82 -10.72 -6.24
C GLY A 464 -37.18 -11.12 -4.81
N THR A 465 -38.28 -10.65 -4.24
CA THR A 465 -38.85 -10.99 -2.91
C THR A 465 -38.44 -10.06 -1.76
N ALA A 466 -38.98 -8.84 -1.78
CA ALA A 466 -39.03 -7.96 -0.60
C ALA A 466 -40.35 -8.13 0.15
N GLU A 467 -40.75 -9.37 0.50
CA GLU A 467 -41.82 -9.60 1.48
C GLU A 467 -41.43 -10.79 2.34
N SER A 468 -41.16 -10.53 3.56
CA SER A 468 -41.12 -11.32 4.78
C SER A 468 -39.78 -11.43 5.50
N SER A 469 -39.87 -11.04 6.77
CA SER A 469 -39.03 -11.30 7.92
C SER A 469 -37.76 -10.45 8.14
N GLY A 470 -37.95 -9.36 8.85
CA GLY A 470 -36.88 -8.45 9.37
C GLY A 470 -35.93 -9.07 10.40
N ARG A 471 -35.88 -10.38 10.58
CA ARG A 471 -34.99 -11.05 11.54
C ARG A 471 -33.99 -12.04 10.96
N ALA A 472 -34.18 -12.53 9.73
CA ALA A 472 -33.36 -13.59 9.16
C ALA A 472 -32.14 -13.16 8.32
N VAL A 473 -32.05 -11.86 7.93
CA VAL A 473 -31.04 -11.37 6.96
C VAL A 473 -29.65 -11.10 7.58
N ALA A 474 -29.54 -11.07 8.91
CA ALA A 474 -28.28 -10.71 9.57
C ALA A 474 -27.26 -11.86 9.73
N THR A 475 -27.71 -13.11 9.71
CA THR A 475 -26.86 -14.29 9.91
C THR A 475 -25.99 -14.65 8.70
N PRO A 476 -26.45 -14.59 7.43
CA PRO A 476 -25.61 -14.93 6.28
C PRO A 476 -24.47 -13.92 6.07
N ALA A 477 -24.68 -12.62 6.29
CA ALA A 477 -23.64 -11.60 6.09
C ALA A 477 -22.43 -11.76 7.03
N LEU A 478 -22.65 -12.23 8.28
CA LEU A 478 -21.55 -12.46 9.23
C LEU A 478 -20.75 -13.72 8.85
N ARG A 479 -21.43 -14.77 8.39
CA ARG A 479 -20.78 -16.00 7.92
C ARG A 479 -19.94 -15.74 6.68
N THR A 480 -20.45 -14.99 5.72
CA THR A 480 -19.71 -14.59 4.52
C THR A 480 -18.50 -13.72 4.87
N GLY A 481 -18.65 -12.74 5.78
CA GLY A 481 -17.54 -11.91 6.25
C GLY A 481 -16.43 -12.72 6.92
N GLY A 482 -16.79 -13.68 7.77
CA GLY A 482 -15.85 -14.60 8.42
C GLY A 482 -15.13 -15.50 7.41
N ALA A 483 -15.84 -16.08 6.45
CA ALA A 483 -15.24 -16.90 5.40
C ALA A 483 -14.23 -16.10 4.54
N VAL A 484 -14.56 -14.87 4.17
CA VAL A 484 -13.64 -14.00 3.43
C VAL A 484 -12.40 -13.67 4.26
N LEU A 485 -12.54 -13.37 5.56
CA LEU A 485 -11.38 -13.14 6.44
C LEU A 485 -10.49 -14.38 6.55
N CYS A 486 -11.07 -15.59 6.66
CA CYS A 486 -10.29 -16.83 6.68
C CYS A 486 -9.56 -17.06 5.35
N ALA A 487 -10.23 -16.85 4.22
CA ALA A 487 -9.62 -16.99 2.90
C ALA A 487 -8.46 -15.99 2.69
N LEU A 488 -8.64 -14.74 3.11
CA LEU A 488 -7.57 -13.72 3.07
C LEU A 488 -6.43 -14.04 4.03
N ALA A 489 -6.73 -14.56 5.23
CA ALA A 489 -5.69 -14.98 6.16
C ALA A 489 -4.85 -16.12 5.60
N PHE A 490 -5.49 -17.10 4.96
CA PHE A 490 -4.80 -18.20 4.29
C PHE A 490 -3.93 -17.67 3.13
N PHE A 491 -4.47 -16.80 2.29
CA PHE A 491 -3.72 -16.15 1.22
C PHE A 491 -2.52 -15.39 1.75
N PHE A 492 -2.68 -14.55 2.78
CA PHE A 492 -1.59 -13.75 3.37
C PHE A 492 -0.51 -14.64 4.01
N SER A 493 -0.93 -15.75 4.62
CA SER A 493 -0.03 -16.76 5.17
C SER A 493 0.88 -17.31 4.07
N MET A 494 0.31 -17.74 2.95
CA MET A 494 1.06 -18.29 1.82
C MET A 494 1.91 -17.24 1.11
N ALA A 495 1.31 -16.10 0.73
CA ALA A 495 1.99 -15.02 0.04
C ALA A 495 3.14 -14.44 0.88
N GLY A 496 2.89 -14.22 2.17
CA GLY A 496 3.91 -13.73 3.10
C GLY A 496 5.09 -14.68 3.23
N SER A 497 4.85 -15.98 3.37
CA SER A 497 5.93 -16.97 3.45
C SER A 497 6.73 -17.07 2.16
N SER A 498 6.06 -17.09 1.01
CA SER A 498 6.72 -17.10 -0.29
C SER A 498 7.60 -15.86 -0.49
N THR A 499 7.08 -14.68 -0.08
CA THR A 499 7.84 -13.43 -0.15
C THR A 499 9.05 -13.47 0.77
N VAL A 500 8.91 -13.99 1.99
CA VAL A 500 10.00 -14.08 2.96
C VAL A 500 11.05 -15.09 2.54
N ASP A 501 10.68 -16.22 1.95
CA ASP A 501 11.64 -17.24 1.48
C ASP A 501 12.65 -16.65 0.48
N ARG A 502 12.24 -15.68 -0.33
CA ARG A 502 13.14 -14.95 -1.25
C ARG A 502 14.24 -14.17 -0.55
N PHE A 503 14.01 -13.72 0.69
CA PHE A 503 14.99 -12.97 1.48
C PHE A 503 15.83 -13.86 2.40
N MET A 504 15.60 -15.18 2.45
CA MET A 504 16.47 -16.07 3.21
C MET A 504 17.89 -16.04 2.62
N PRO A 505 18.93 -15.99 3.48
CA PRO A 505 20.29 -15.81 3.02
C PRO A 505 20.71 -16.85 1.98
N ALA A 506 21.17 -16.37 0.83
CA ALA A 506 21.72 -17.16 -0.25
C ALA A 506 22.86 -16.42 -0.92
N ASN A 507 23.94 -17.12 -1.27
CA ASN A 507 25.09 -16.52 -1.96
C ASN A 507 24.83 -16.23 -3.43
N GLN A 508 23.77 -16.77 -3.98
CA GLN A 508 23.31 -16.57 -5.36
C GLN A 508 21.85 -16.13 -5.36
N GLY A 509 21.46 -15.32 -6.35
CA GLY A 509 20.11 -14.78 -6.47
C GLY A 509 19.99 -13.36 -5.91
N SER A 510 19.11 -12.56 -6.52
CA SER A 510 19.05 -11.11 -6.27
C SER A 510 18.58 -10.72 -4.85
N TRP A 511 17.65 -11.47 -4.28
CA TRP A 511 16.98 -11.07 -3.01
C TRP A 511 17.62 -11.73 -1.78
N GLY A 512 17.99 -13.01 -1.87
CA GLY A 512 18.67 -13.73 -0.79
C GLY A 512 20.08 -13.21 -0.53
N SER A 513 20.74 -12.63 -1.56
CA SER A 513 22.06 -12.01 -1.42
C SER A 513 22.05 -10.80 -0.48
N PHE A 514 20.95 -10.09 -0.35
CA PHE A 514 20.87 -8.96 0.60
C PHE A 514 20.99 -9.41 2.06
N ALA A 515 20.37 -10.52 2.42
CA ALA A 515 20.54 -11.10 3.74
C ALA A 515 21.92 -11.78 3.88
N TRP A 516 22.43 -12.41 2.82
CA TRP A 516 23.77 -12.97 2.80
C TRP A 516 24.83 -11.90 3.12
N PHE A 517 24.78 -10.73 2.48
CA PHE A 517 25.70 -9.62 2.77
C PHE A 517 25.60 -9.13 4.22
N ALA A 518 24.42 -9.15 4.83
CA ALA A 518 24.27 -8.80 6.23
C ALA A 518 24.98 -9.78 7.18
N HIS A 519 25.16 -11.05 6.79
CA HIS A 519 25.85 -12.07 7.56
C HIS A 519 27.34 -12.19 7.22
N THR A 520 27.80 -11.64 6.11
CA THR A 520 29.19 -11.69 5.67
C THR A 520 29.93 -10.36 5.81
N THR A 521 29.25 -9.29 6.20
CA THR A 521 29.86 -7.99 6.48
C THR A 521 30.34 -7.95 7.95
N PRO A 522 31.62 -7.60 8.23
CA PRO A 522 32.13 -7.46 9.60
C PRO A 522 31.30 -6.50 10.44
N LEU A 523 31.13 -6.81 11.72
CA LEU A 523 30.47 -5.93 12.69
C LEU A 523 31.33 -4.67 12.94
N PRO A 524 30.80 -3.62 13.58
CA PRO A 524 31.56 -2.41 13.88
C PRO A 524 32.83 -2.65 14.74
N ASP A 525 32.83 -3.69 15.53
CA ASP A 525 33.98 -4.12 16.35
C ASP A 525 35.01 -5.01 15.58
N GLY A 526 34.82 -5.19 14.28
CA GLY A 526 35.66 -6.01 13.41
C GLY A 526 35.41 -7.52 13.48
N LYS A 527 34.52 -7.99 14.39
CA LYS A 527 34.17 -9.41 14.48
C LYS A 527 33.16 -9.79 13.39
N CYS A 528 33.09 -11.08 13.10
CA CYS A 528 32.08 -11.60 12.19
C CYS A 528 30.73 -11.73 12.88
N PRO A 529 29.60 -11.56 12.12
CA PRO A 529 28.28 -11.87 12.62
C PRO A 529 28.17 -13.30 13.14
N LYS A 530 27.27 -13.53 14.08
CA LYS A 530 27.13 -14.82 14.81
C LYS A 530 27.02 -16.04 13.88
N PHE A 531 26.41 -15.88 12.72
CA PHE A 531 26.16 -16.96 11.77
C PHE A 531 26.92 -16.76 10.46
N ALA A 532 28.07 -16.08 10.49
CA ALA A 532 28.93 -15.95 9.32
C ALA A 532 29.37 -17.34 8.81
N PRO A 533 29.37 -17.58 7.48
CA PRO A 533 29.81 -18.87 6.92
C PRO A 533 31.20 -19.21 7.38
N GLU A 534 31.41 -20.41 7.91
CA GLU A 534 32.72 -20.89 8.44
C GLU A 534 33.36 -19.92 9.46
N GLY A 535 32.58 -19.03 10.08
CA GLY A 535 33.09 -17.99 10.96
C GLY A 535 33.90 -16.90 10.26
N LYS A 536 33.85 -16.83 8.92
CA LYS A 536 34.57 -15.84 8.10
C LYS A 536 33.67 -14.77 7.56
N CYS A 537 34.14 -13.53 7.48
CA CYS A 537 33.45 -12.38 6.91
C CYS A 537 34.46 -11.39 6.32
N GLY A 538 34.05 -10.63 5.28
CA GLY A 538 34.89 -9.66 4.60
C GLY A 538 34.74 -9.71 3.09
#